data_5b8687abe568cbd7929932504b1ef5e3
#
_entry.id   5b8687abe568cbd7929932504b1ef5e3
#
_cell.length_a   1.000
_cell.length_b   1.000
_cell.length_c   1.000
_cell.angle_alpha   90.00
_cell.angle_beta   90.00
_cell.angle_gamma   90.00
#
_symmetry.space_group_name_H-M   'P 1'
#
loop_
_entity.id
_entity.type
_entity.pdbx_description
1 polymer ?
#
loop_
_entity_poly.entity_id
_entity_poly.type
_entity_poly.pdbx_seq_one_letter_code
_entity_poly.pdbx_strand_id
1 'polypeptide(L)'
;MVKPPVDEVQLIEYHATSIRRQIIQMLALAGSGHPASSLGLVEVLACLYFNVLRYNPADPNDDQRDLLVMSNGHACPVLYATLAEAGLIDPLELRHLRQYGSRLQGHPERTRLPWLETTSGPLGEGLSQAAGMAYSLRHLDSPNDRRVYCIVSDGELDEGNIWEAVMFAGKYHLANLVAIVDCNDIQLSGRVDQIMPLGDLAQRWRAAGWRVSQIADGNDAAELLTALGNVQGSRRAGKPLALLTHTCPGKGVSFMEHDYHWHGRPLSEAEAGRALAELGAR
;
A
#
# COMPACT_ATOMS: atom_id res chain seq x y z
N MET A 1 -11.03 -21.93 1.11
CA MET A 1 -10.20 -20.95 0.37
C MET A 1 -9.34 -21.74 -0.60
N VAL A 2 -9.30 -21.35 -1.87
CA VAL A 2 -8.43 -22.00 -2.87
C VAL A 2 -7.03 -21.39 -2.69
N LYS A 3 -6.01 -22.23 -2.56
CA LYS A 3 -4.62 -21.77 -2.51
C LYS A 3 -4.23 -21.24 -3.90
N PRO A 4 -3.46 -20.14 -3.98
CA PRO A 4 -2.95 -19.66 -5.27
C PRO A 4 -2.00 -20.69 -5.88
N PRO A 5 -1.86 -20.71 -7.22
CA PRO A 5 -0.86 -21.53 -7.90
C PRO A 5 0.56 -21.18 -7.43
N VAL A 6 1.44 -22.17 -7.37
CA VAL A 6 2.84 -21.98 -6.93
C VAL A 6 3.56 -20.98 -7.84
N ASP A 7 3.31 -21.07 -9.14
CA ASP A 7 3.93 -20.17 -10.13
C ASP A 7 3.56 -18.70 -9.91
N GLU A 8 2.33 -18.41 -9.48
CA GLU A 8 1.89 -17.03 -9.15
C GLU A 8 2.61 -16.52 -7.92
N VAL A 9 2.76 -17.34 -6.88
CA VAL A 9 3.49 -16.97 -5.65
C VAL A 9 4.95 -16.66 -5.97
N GLN A 10 5.62 -17.53 -6.72
CA GLN A 10 7.01 -17.34 -7.12
C GLN A 10 7.22 -16.08 -7.96
N LEU A 11 6.27 -15.75 -8.83
CA LEU A 11 6.32 -14.52 -9.62
C LEU A 11 6.26 -13.28 -8.70
N ILE A 12 5.35 -13.28 -7.72
CA ILE A 12 5.26 -12.18 -6.74
C ILE A 12 6.56 -12.04 -5.93
N GLU A 13 7.13 -13.15 -5.44
CA GLU A 13 8.38 -13.15 -4.68
C GLU A 13 9.57 -12.61 -5.50
N TYR A 14 9.61 -12.94 -6.78
CA TYR A 14 10.62 -12.39 -7.71
C TYR A 14 10.51 -10.87 -7.82
N HIS A 15 9.30 -10.35 -8.11
CA HIS A 15 9.06 -8.91 -8.18
C HIS A 15 9.30 -8.22 -6.84
N ALA A 16 8.88 -8.83 -5.74
CA ALA A 16 9.11 -8.31 -4.40
C ALA A 16 10.61 -8.11 -4.10
N THR A 17 11.45 -9.07 -4.49
CA THR A 17 12.91 -8.95 -4.31
C THR A 17 13.48 -7.80 -5.14
N SER A 18 13.06 -7.65 -6.40
CA SER A 18 13.47 -6.56 -7.27
C SER A 18 13.04 -5.19 -6.71
N ILE A 19 11.78 -5.07 -6.31
CA ILE A 19 11.22 -3.84 -5.73
C ILE A 19 11.98 -3.42 -4.47
N ARG A 20 12.30 -4.35 -3.55
CA ARG A 20 13.09 -4.05 -2.35
C ARG A 20 14.44 -3.47 -2.68
N ARG A 21 15.16 -4.06 -3.64
CA ARG A 21 16.46 -3.56 -4.07
C ARG A 21 16.37 -2.13 -4.64
N GLN A 22 15.35 -1.87 -5.46
CA GLN A 22 15.07 -0.54 -6.02
C GLN A 22 14.76 0.48 -4.92
N ILE A 23 13.98 0.12 -3.88
CA ILE A 23 13.68 0.98 -2.73
C ILE A 23 14.97 1.39 -2.02
N ILE A 24 15.84 0.43 -1.69
CA ILE A 24 17.11 0.71 -0.99
C ILE A 24 18.01 1.64 -1.84
N GLN A 25 18.15 1.35 -3.13
CA GLN A 25 18.97 2.18 -4.03
C GLN A 25 18.41 3.60 -4.17
N MET A 26 17.11 3.72 -4.37
CA MET A 26 16.41 5.00 -4.50
C MET A 26 16.55 5.86 -3.23
N LEU A 27 16.31 5.27 -2.06
CA LEU A 27 16.39 5.98 -0.78
C LEU A 27 17.82 6.37 -0.41
N ALA A 28 18.81 5.53 -0.71
CA ALA A 28 20.22 5.86 -0.51
C ALA A 28 20.65 7.06 -1.36
N LEU A 29 20.25 7.11 -2.63
CA LEU A 29 20.52 8.24 -3.52
C LEU A 29 19.79 9.51 -3.09
N ALA A 30 18.55 9.40 -2.62
CA ALA A 30 17.77 10.54 -2.16
C ALA A 30 18.26 11.11 -0.82
N GLY A 31 18.95 10.32 0.00
CA GLY A 31 19.38 10.72 1.34
C GLY A 31 18.23 11.07 2.29
N SER A 32 17.01 10.65 1.98
CA SER A 32 15.81 10.91 2.76
C SER A 32 14.67 9.96 2.35
N GLY A 33 13.69 9.75 3.24
CA GLY A 33 12.49 8.95 2.98
C GLY A 33 12.19 7.97 4.11
N HIS A 34 11.29 7.02 3.84
CA HIS A 34 10.71 6.14 4.85
C HIS A 34 10.98 4.67 4.49
N PRO A 35 12.14 4.10 4.85
CA PRO A 35 12.52 2.75 4.44
C PRO A 35 11.65 1.67 5.07
N ALA A 36 11.33 1.75 6.37
CA ALA A 36 10.64 0.66 7.08
C ALA A 36 9.25 0.37 6.51
N SER A 37 8.40 1.39 6.38
CA SER A 37 7.05 1.23 5.80
C SER A 37 7.11 0.83 4.33
N SER A 38 8.07 1.39 3.57
CA SER A 38 8.24 1.04 2.15
C SER A 38 8.61 -0.43 1.97
N LEU A 39 9.52 -0.97 2.78
CA LEU A 39 9.94 -2.38 2.71
C LEU A 39 8.85 -3.33 3.21
N GLY A 40 8.06 -2.91 4.21
CA GLY A 40 6.97 -3.70 4.77
C GLY A 40 5.82 -3.94 3.78
N LEU A 41 5.55 -2.96 2.89
CA LEU A 41 4.43 -3.01 1.94
C LEU A 41 4.76 -3.65 0.58
N VAL A 42 5.96 -4.20 0.40
CA VAL A 42 6.41 -4.69 -0.91
C VAL A 42 5.51 -5.81 -1.45
N GLU A 43 5.20 -6.84 -0.68
CA GLU A 43 4.35 -7.94 -1.12
C GLU A 43 2.92 -7.47 -1.40
N VAL A 44 2.41 -6.52 -0.62
CA VAL A 44 1.07 -5.95 -0.83
C VAL A 44 1.00 -5.29 -2.21
N LEU A 45 1.97 -4.41 -2.54
CA LEU A 45 2.02 -3.73 -3.83
C LEU A 45 2.32 -4.70 -4.98
N ALA A 46 3.20 -5.67 -4.78
CA ALA A 46 3.48 -6.70 -5.78
C ALA A 46 2.24 -7.54 -6.10
N CYS A 47 1.51 -8.03 -5.09
CA CYS A 47 0.25 -8.75 -5.32
C CYS A 47 -0.78 -7.88 -6.06
N LEU A 48 -0.90 -6.60 -5.70
CA LEU A 48 -1.84 -5.71 -6.36
C LEU A 48 -1.48 -5.51 -7.84
N TYR A 49 -0.27 -5.11 -8.16
CA TYR A 49 0.10 -4.74 -9.54
C TYR A 49 0.33 -5.94 -10.46
N PHE A 50 0.80 -7.07 -9.96
CA PHE A 50 1.13 -8.22 -10.80
C PHE A 50 0.07 -9.32 -10.82
N ASN A 51 -1.01 -9.20 -10.01
CA ASN A 51 -2.07 -10.23 -10.01
C ASN A 51 -3.49 -9.66 -9.89
N VAL A 52 -3.73 -8.61 -9.11
CA VAL A 52 -5.07 -8.23 -8.66
C VAL A 52 -5.69 -7.06 -9.44
N LEU A 53 -4.92 -5.98 -9.61
CA LEU A 53 -5.40 -4.76 -10.26
C LEU A 53 -5.62 -4.98 -11.76
N ARG A 54 -6.76 -4.55 -12.24
CA ARG A 54 -7.02 -4.45 -13.67
C ARG A 54 -6.58 -3.08 -14.15
N TYR A 55 -5.64 -3.04 -15.07
CA TYR A 55 -5.19 -1.83 -15.71
C TYR A 55 -4.60 -2.12 -17.10
N ASN A 56 -4.62 -1.12 -17.97
CA ASN A 56 -3.94 -1.18 -19.27
C ASN A 56 -2.58 -0.47 -19.16
N PRO A 57 -1.46 -1.17 -19.24
CA PRO A 57 -0.14 -0.53 -19.08
C PRO A 57 0.19 0.52 -20.16
N ALA A 58 -0.54 0.53 -21.27
CA ALA A 58 -0.37 1.53 -22.33
C ALA A 58 -1.21 2.81 -22.13
N ASP A 59 -2.20 2.78 -21.19
CA ASP A 59 -3.10 3.91 -21.01
C ASP A 59 -3.41 4.15 -19.51
N PRO A 60 -2.76 5.12 -18.87
CA PRO A 60 -3.04 5.48 -17.51
C PRO A 60 -4.43 6.08 -17.28
N ASN A 61 -5.11 6.50 -18.34
CA ASN A 61 -6.45 7.10 -18.29
C ASN A 61 -7.56 6.10 -18.66
N ASP A 62 -7.23 4.81 -18.81
CA ASP A 62 -8.23 3.77 -19.09
C ASP A 62 -9.35 3.84 -18.03
N ASP A 63 -10.56 4.11 -18.51
CA ASP A 63 -11.76 4.28 -17.67
C ASP A 63 -12.28 2.95 -17.11
N GLN A 64 -11.71 1.81 -17.51
CA GLN A 64 -12.07 0.47 -17.02
C GLN A 64 -11.12 -0.04 -15.93
N ARG A 65 -10.02 0.66 -15.66
CA ARG A 65 -9.03 0.22 -14.68
C ARG A 65 -9.53 0.34 -13.24
N ASP A 66 -9.03 -0.51 -12.36
CA ASP A 66 -9.17 -0.34 -10.92
C ASP A 66 -8.33 0.85 -10.42
N LEU A 67 -8.67 1.40 -9.27
CA LEU A 67 -8.01 2.57 -8.70
C LEU A 67 -7.26 2.19 -7.43
N LEU A 68 -6.03 2.71 -7.26
CA LEU A 68 -5.23 2.53 -6.06
C LEU A 68 -4.88 3.87 -5.42
N VAL A 69 -5.36 4.10 -4.21
CA VAL A 69 -5.02 5.25 -3.38
C VAL A 69 -4.03 4.82 -2.30
N MET A 70 -2.87 5.47 -2.24
CA MET A 70 -1.91 5.31 -1.16
C MET A 70 -2.09 6.45 -0.16
N SER A 71 -2.87 6.24 0.90
CA SER A 71 -3.18 7.24 1.92
C SER A 71 -1.95 7.56 2.78
N ASN A 72 -1.22 6.53 3.21
CA ASN A 72 0.07 6.64 3.88
C ASN A 72 1.18 7.08 2.92
N GLY A 73 1.03 8.26 2.33
CA GLY A 73 1.83 8.76 1.22
C GLY A 73 3.34 8.81 1.46
N HIS A 74 3.79 8.80 2.72
CA HIS A 74 5.20 8.73 3.07
C HIS A 74 5.87 7.40 2.62
N ALA A 75 5.10 6.32 2.46
CA ALA A 75 5.58 5.05 1.93
C ALA A 75 5.65 5.03 0.38
N CYS A 76 5.50 6.17 -0.31
CA CYS A 76 5.58 6.26 -1.78
C CYS A 76 6.80 5.60 -2.45
N PRO A 77 7.97 5.43 -1.81
CA PRO A 77 9.07 4.69 -2.42
C PRO A 77 8.67 3.29 -2.91
N VAL A 78 7.85 2.56 -2.16
CA VAL A 78 7.38 1.24 -2.64
C VAL A 78 6.46 1.37 -3.86
N LEU A 79 5.58 2.37 -3.89
CA LEU A 79 4.71 2.60 -5.04
C LEU A 79 5.53 2.94 -6.29
N TYR A 80 6.49 3.84 -6.20
CA TYR A 80 7.34 4.21 -7.34
C TYR A 80 8.19 3.04 -7.83
N ALA A 81 8.79 2.27 -6.93
CA ALA A 81 9.54 1.08 -7.30
C ALA A 81 8.63 0.02 -7.98
N THR A 82 7.40 -0.15 -7.48
CA THR A 82 6.43 -1.06 -8.09
C THR A 82 5.99 -0.59 -9.49
N LEU A 83 5.74 0.72 -9.67
CA LEU A 83 5.42 1.27 -10.98
C LEU A 83 6.57 1.09 -11.98
N ALA A 84 7.81 1.25 -11.54
CA ALA A 84 8.99 1.01 -12.37
C ALA A 84 9.15 -0.48 -12.73
N GLU A 85 8.96 -1.38 -11.76
CA GLU A 85 9.02 -2.84 -11.96
C GLU A 85 7.91 -3.32 -12.89
N ALA A 86 6.73 -2.70 -12.84
CA ALA A 86 5.61 -2.97 -13.74
C ALA A 86 5.76 -2.32 -15.14
N GLY A 87 6.84 -1.57 -15.39
CA GLY A 87 7.10 -0.91 -16.67
C GLY A 87 6.22 0.32 -16.95
N LEU A 88 5.58 0.87 -15.93
CA LEU A 88 4.68 2.01 -16.03
C LEU A 88 5.40 3.36 -15.94
N ILE A 89 6.62 3.37 -15.42
CA ILE A 89 7.57 4.50 -15.45
C ILE A 89 8.97 3.98 -15.79
N ASP A 90 9.84 4.86 -16.28
CA ASP A 90 11.24 4.50 -16.53
C ASP A 90 11.96 4.23 -15.20
N PRO A 91 12.58 3.05 -14.99
CA PRO A 91 13.35 2.75 -13.79
C PRO A 91 14.46 3.75 -13.47
N LEU A 92 14.98 4.45 -14.48
CA LEU A 92 15.99 5.50 -14.28
C LEU A 92 15.45 6.69 -13.49
N GLU A 93 14.13 6.93 -13.53
CA GLU A 93 13.51 8.01 -12.75
C GLU A 93 13.65 7.81 -11.24
N LEU A 94 13.73 6.55 -10.76
CA LEU A 94 13.91 6.24 -9.34
C LEU A 94 15.15 6.92 -8.74
N ARG A 95 16.17 7.19 -9.55
CA ARG A 95 17.40 7.89 -9.14
C ARG A 95 17.17 9.35 -8.78
N HIS A 96 16.01 9.89 -9.13
CA HIS A 96 15.68 11.31 -8.96
C HIS A 96 14.61 11.55 -7.90
N LEU A 97 14.33 10.57 -7.02
CA LEU A 97 13.38 10.74 -5.91
C LEU A 97 13.72 12.00 -5.11
N ARG A 98 12.69 12.85 -4.88
CA ARG A 98 12.79 14.10 -4.08
C ARG A 98 13.75 15.16 -4.63
N GLN A 99 14.28 14.99 -5.83
CA GLN A 99 15.09 16.04 -6.46
C GLN A 99 14.20 17.12 -7.09
N TYR A 100 14.71 18.35 -7.14
CA TYR A 100 13.99 19.45 -7.76
C TYR A 100 13.68 19.14 -9.24
N GLY A 101 12.43 19.35 -9.63
CA GLY A 101 11.96 19.05 -10.99
C GLY A 101 11.61 17.59 -11.27
N SER A 102 11.91 16.65 -10.37
CA SER A 102 11.51 15.24 -10.51
C SER A 102 9.99 15.07 -10.45
N ARG A 103 9.48 14.06 -11.16
CA ARG A 103 8.08 13.63 -11.02
C ARG A 103 7.87 12.81 -9.75
N LEU A 104 8.90 12.20 -9.21
CA LEU A 104 8.87 11.36 -8.02
C LEU A 104 9.07 12.23 -6.77
N GLN A 105 7.96 12.78 -6.29
CA GLN A 105 7.93 13.62 -5.10
C GLN A 105 8.04 12.80 -3.81
N GLY A 106 8.32 13.47 -2.69
CA GLY A 106 8.41 12.81 -1.36
C GLY A 106 7.12 12.22 -0.83
N HIS A 107 5.99 12.61 -1.44
CA HIS A 107 4.65 12.00 -1.32
C HIS A 107 4.05 11.95 -2.73
N PRO A 108 3.12 11.03 -3.02
CA PRO A 108 2.46 10.96 -4.32
C PRO A 108 1.84 12.29 -4.74
N GLU A 109 2.12 12.72 -5.97
CA GLU A 109 1.58 13.95 -6.54
C GLU A 109 0.94 13.66 -7.89
N ARG A 110 -0.38 13.63 -7.94
CA ARG A 110 -1.17 13.21 -9.11
C ARG A 110 -0.86 14.05 -10.36
N THR A 111 -0.63 15.35 -10.20
CA THR A 111 -0.38 16.23 -11.35
C THR A 111 0.98 15.97 -12.02
N ARG A 112 1.86 15.24 -11.34
CA ARG A 112 3.20 14.89 -11.83
C ARG A 112 3.27 13.53 -12.49
N LEU A 113 2.47 12.57 -12.01
CA LEU A 113 2.53 11.18 -12.46
C LEU A 113 1.12 10.64 -12.72
N PRO A 114 0.75 10.33 -13.98
CA PRO A 114 -0.62 9.98 -14.36
C PRO A 114 -1.11 8.64 -13.77
N TRP A 115 -0.19 7.81 -13.27
CA TRP A 115 -0.51 6.55 -12.59
C TRP A 115 -0.95 6.72 -11.13
N LEU A 116 -0.97 7.95 -10.61
CA LEU A 116 -1.41 8.26 -9.26
C LEU A 116 -2.86 8.74 -9.27
N GLU A 117 -3.68 8.22 -8.37
CA GLU A 117 -5.08 8.62 -8.25
C GLU A 117 -5.24 9.92 -7.48
N THR A 118 -4.38 10.14 -6.50
CA THR A 118 -4.48 11.26 -5.55
C THR A 118 -3.12 11.87 -5.29
N THR A 119 -3.13 13.11 -4.84
CA THR A 119 -2.02 13.70 -4.12
C THR A 119 -2.18 13.35 -2.66
N SER A 120 -1.16 12.75 -2.06
CA SER A 120 -1.16 12.30 -0.65
C SER A 120 -0.10 13.06 0.14
N GLY A 121 -0.13 12.93 1.45
CA GLY A 121 0.81 13.56 2.38
C GLY A 121 0.18 13.71 3.74
N PRO A 122 -0.88 14.55 3.87
CA PRO A 122 -1.68 14.59 5.08
C PRO A 122 -2.32 13.23 5.35
N LEU A 123 -2.08 12.68 6.55
CA LEU A 123 -2.60 11.39 6.95
C LEU A 123 -4.13 11.42 7.07
N GLY A 124 -4.76 10.32 6.73
CA GLY A 124 -6.20 10.12 6.82
C GLY A 124 -7.02 10.62 5.62
N GLU A 125 -6.49 11.49 4.79
CA GLU A 125 -7.25 12.05 3.66
C GLU A 125 -7.49 11.05 2.53
N GLY A 126 -6.55 10.13 2.30
CA GLY A 126 -6.63 9.19 1.19
C GLY A 126 -7.84 8.25 1.27
N LEU A 127 -8.22 7.79 2.46
CA LEU A 127 -9.41 6.95 2.62
C LEU A 127 -10.70 7.71 2.30
N SER A 128 -10.77 9.00 2.66
CA SER A 128 -11.91 9.85 2.31
C SER A 128 -12.02 10.06 0.81
N GLN A 129 -10.90 10.28 0.13
CA GLN A 129 -10.84 10.39 -1.34
C GLN A 129 -11.23 9.06 -2.00
N ALA A 130 -10.71 7.92 -1.52
CA ALA A 130 -11.06 6.60 -2.00
C ALA A 130 -12.56 6.27 -1.82
N ALA A 131 -13.14 6.67 -0.68
CA ALA A 131 -14.57 6.52 -0.43
C ALA A 131 -15.41 7.37 -1.40
N GLY A 132 -14.98 8.59 -1.71
CA GLY A 132 -15.60 9.44 -2.73
C GLY A 132 -15.54 8.82 -4.12
N MET A 133 -14.38 8.29 -4.54
CA MET A 133 -14.22 7.57 -5.80
C MET A 133 -15.10 6.33 -5.87
N ALA A 134 -15.12 5.52 -4.81
CA ALA A 134 -15.95 4.32 -4.74
C ALA A 134 -17.45 4.65 -4.79
N TYR A 135 -17.85 5.75 -4.17
CA TYR A 135 -19.22 6.26 -4.24
C TYR A 135 -19.60 6.68 -5.66
N SER A 136 -18.75 7.46 -6.34
CA SER A 136 -18.95 7.87 -7.73
C SER A 136 -19.12 6.67 -8.65
N LEU A 137 -18.17 5.74 -8.64
CA LEU A 137 -18.20 4.52 -9.46
C LEU A 137 -19.44 3.65 -9.23
N ARG A 138 -20.02 3.70 -8.04
CA ARG A 138 -21.18 2.87 -7.68
C ARG A 138 -22.51 3.55 -7.96
N HIS A 139 -22.61 4.86 -7.78
CA HIS A 139 -23.87 5.58 -7.72
C HIS A 139 -24.07 6.64 -8.80
N LEU A 140 -22.97 7.16 -9.38
CA LEU A 140 -23.02 8.26 -10.34
C LEU A 140 -22.61 7.83 -11.75
N ASP A 141 -21.70 6.89 -11.84
CA ASP A 141 -21.24 6.37 -13.13
C ASP A 141 -22.19 5.27 -13.67
N SER A 142 -22.00 4.93 -14.95
CA SER A 142 -22.65 3.76 -15.51
C SER A 142 -22.27 2.50 -14.73
N PRO A 143 -23.17 1.48 -14.64
CA PRO A 143 -22.83 0.25 -13.93
C PRO A 143 -21.51 -0.34 -14.41
N ASN A 144 -20.57 -0.49 -13.50
CA ASN A 144 -19.26 -1.07 -13.75
C ASN A 144 -18.84 -1.98 -12.59
N ASP A 145 -17.76 -2.72 -12.76
CA ASP A 145 -17.23 -3.63 -11.74
C ASP A 145 -15.89 -3.19 -11.18
N ARG A 146 -15.48 -1.94 -11.45
CA ARG A 146 -14.25 -1.32 -10.97
C ARG A 146 -14.17 -1.26 -9.46
N ARG A 147 -12.98 -1.32 -8.95
CA ARG A 147 -12.69 -1.25 -7.52
C ARG A 147 -11.78 -0.11 -7.19
N VAL A 148 -11.90 0.33 -5.95
CA VAL A 148 -10.98 1.25 -5.32
C VAL A 148 -10.28 0.52 -4.19
N TYR A 149 -8.97 0.43 -4.27
CA TYR A 149 -8.11 -0.05 -3.20
C TYR A 149 -7.49 1.16 -2.52
N CYS A 150 -7.47 1.15 -1.19
CA CYS A 150 -6.84 2.22 -0.41
C CYS A 150 -5.91 1.61 0.63
N ILE A 151 -4.63 1.96 0.57
CA ILE A 151 -3.65 1.55 1.59
C ILE A 151 -3.60 2.65 2.65
N VAL A 152 -3.82 2.26 3.89
CA VAL A 152 -3.70 3.11 5.09
C VAL A 152 -2.75 2.44 6.08
N SER A 153 -2.13 3.18 6.99
CA SER A 153 -1.30 2.60 8.06
C SER A 153 -2.03 2.63 9.41
N ASP A 154 -1.61 1.75 10.32
CA ASP A 154 -2.16 1.69 11.68
C ASP A 154 -1.96 3.00 12.44
N GLY A 155 -0.78 3.64 12.36
CA GLY A 155 -0.57 4.95 12.95
C GLY A 155 -1.44 6.06 12.33
N GLU A 156 -1.80 5.94 11.04
CA GLU A 156 -2.72 6.85 10.37
C GLU A 156 -4.16 6.76 10.92
N LEU A 157 -4.53 5.63 11.53
CA LEU A 157 -5.84 5.44 12.14
C LEU A 157 -6.06 6.29 13.41
N ASP A 158 -5.06 7.00 13.89
CA ASP A 158 -5.21 8.02 14.93
C ASP A 158 -5.93 9.26 14.42
N GLU A 159 -5.97 9.47 13.10
CA GLU A 159 -6.66 10.59 12.48
C GLU A 159 -8.19 10.40 12.49
N GLY A 160 -8.92 11.42 12.96
CA GLY A 160 -10.39 11.36 13.08
C GLY A 160 -11.11 11.20 11.74
N ASN A 161 -10.59 11.83 10.66
CA ASN A 161 -11.16 11.76 9.32
C ASN A 161 -11.16 10.34 8.72
N ILE A 162 -10.27 9.45 9.13
CA ILE A 162 -10.34 8.02 8.77
C ILE A 162 -11.67 7.43 9.22
N TRP A 163 -12.06 7.65 10.47
CA TRP A 163 -13.30 7.09 11.03
C TRP A 163 -14.55 7.71 10.41
N GLU A 164 -14.49 8.97 10.01
CA GLU A 164 -15.57 9.61 9.24
C GLU A 164 -15.73 8.92 7.87
N ALA A 165 -14.63 8.64 7.15
CA ALA A 165 -14.65 7.90 5.89
C ALA A 165 -15.13 6.45 6.07
N VAL A 166 -14.72 5.79 7.15
CA VAL A 166 -15.15 4.43 7.51
C VAL A 166 -16.66 4.38 7.72
N MET A 167 -17.23 5.31 8.49
CA MET A 167 -18.68 5.41 8.69
C MET A 167 -19.43 5.73 7.40
N PHE A 168 -18.89 6.63 6.58
CA PHE A 168 -19.49 6.97 5.27
C PHE A 168 -19.54 5.74 4.37
N ALA A 169 -18.44 5.03 4.20
CA ALA A 169 -18.37 3.85 3.35
C ALA A 169 -19.30 2.72 3.82
N GLY A 170 -19.40 2.52 5.13
CA GLY A 170 -20.34 1.56 5.72
C GLY A 170 -21.80 1.94 5.47
N LYS A 171 -22.16 3.22 5.69
CA LYS A 171 -23.51 3.75 5.45
C LYS A 171 -23.96 3.56 4.00
N TYR A 172 -23.09 3.85 3.05
CA TYR A 172 -23.42 3.76 1.62
C TYR A 172 -23.11 2.39 1.01
N HIS A 173 -22.73 1.43 1.84
CA HIS A 173 -22.49 0.04 1.40
C HIS A 173 -21.51 -0.04 0.21
N LEU A 174 -20.39 0.68 0.29
CA LEU A 174 -19.41 0.79 -0.81
C LEU A 174 -18.65 -0.54 -1.01
N ALA A 175 -19.34 -1.55 -1.55
CA ALA A 175 -18.83 -2.91 -1.72
C ALA A 175 -17.69 -3.01 -2.77
N ASN A 176 -17.40 -1.93 -3.47
CA ASN A 176 -16.29 -1.76 -4.39
C ASN A 176 -15.07 -1.08 -3.74
N LEU A 177 -15.14 -0.73 -2.45
CA LEU A 177 -14.01 -0.19 -1.68
C LEU A 177 -13.35 -1.28 -0.85
N VAL A 178 -12.02 -1.36 -0.98
CA VAL A 178 -11.14 -2.24 -0.19
C VAL A 178 -10.10 -1.38 0.51
N ALA A 179 -10.14 -1.32 1.84
CA ALA A 179 -9.09 -0.72 2.65
C ALA A 179 -8.09 -1.81 3.04
N ILE A 180 -6.82 -1.60 2.75
CA ILE A 180 -5.69 -2.45 3.18
C ILE A 180 -4.99 -1.69 4.29
N VAL A 181 -5.12 -2.17 5.51
CA VAL A 181 -4.52 -1.56 6.69
C VAL A 181 -3.17 -2.21 6.93
N ASP A 182 -2.11 -1.43 6.77
CA ASP A 182 -0.74 -1.81 7.10
C ASP A 182 -0.57 -1.78 8.63
N CYS A 183 -0.77 -2.92 9.26
CA CYS A 183 -0.60 -3.12 10.69
C CYS A 183 0.86 -3.49 10.98
N ASN A 184 1.75 -2.52 10.91
CA ASN A 184 3.18 -2.70 11.10
C ASN A 184 3.66 -2.39 12.52
N ASP A 185 2.75 -1.94 13.40
CA ASP A 185 2.96 -1.64 14.83
C ASP A 185 3.96 -0.51 15.11
N ILE A 186 4.35 0.30 14.10
CA ILE A 186 5.28 1.42 14.32
C ILE A 186 4.74 2.75 13.81
N GLN A 187 5.11 3.80 14.53
CA GLN A 187 4.96 5.20 14.14
C GLN A 187 6.30 5.90 14.20
N LEU A 188 6.35 7.17 13.78
CA LEU A 188 7.57 7.98 13.80
C LEU A 188 8.24 8.03 15.19
N SER A 189 7.45 8.08 16.26
CA SER A 189 7.92 8.31 17.62
C SER A 189 7.96 7.06 18.49
N GLY A 190 7.57 5.90 17.97
CA GLY A 190 7.56 4.67 18.75
C GLY A 190 6.58 3.61 18.22
N ARG A 191 6.23 2.68 19.07
CA ARG A 191 5.24 1.64 18.75
C ARG A 191 3.81 2.18 18.88
N VAL A 192 2.91 1.72 18.03
CA VAL A 192 1.50 2.12 18.02
C VAL A 192 0.84 1.87 19.38
N ASP A 193 1.10 0.73 20.01
CA ASP A 193 0.54 0.37 21.31
C ASP A 193 0.99 1.30 22.47
N GLN A 194 2.13 1.97 22.33
CA GLN A 194 2.68 2.91 23.30
C GLN A 194 2.26 4.37 23.04
N ILE A 195 2.03 4.72 21.78
CA ILE A 195 1.67 6.09 21.39
C ILE A 195 0.15 6.29 21.50
N MET A 196 -0.63 5.52 20.73
CA MET A 196 -2.09 5.59 20.73
C MET A 196 -2.68 4.20 20.44
N PRO A 197 -3.02 3.42 21.47
CA PRO A 197 -3.53 2.05 21.27
C PRO A 197 -4.85 2.02 20.51
N LEU A 198 -4.92 1.24 19.44
CA LEU A 198 -6.10 1.13 18.58
C LEU A 198 -7.18 0.20 19.16
N GLY A 199 -6.87 -0.60 20.19
CA GLY A 199 -7.79 -1.59 20.78
C GLY A 199 -8.16 -2.71 19.78
N ASP A 200 -9.38 -3.23 19.87
CA ASP A 200 -9.87 -4.22 18.89
C ASP A 200 -10.24 -3.54 17.57
N LEU A 201 -9.23 -3.42 16.71
CA LEU A 201 -9.36 -2.77 15.43
C LEU A 201 -10.39 -3.49 14.52
N ALA A 202 -10.40 -4.82 14.54
CA ALA A 202 -11.34 -5.59 13.73
C ALA A 202 -12.79 -5.32 14.15
N GLN A 203 -13.04 -5.18 15.45
CA GLN A 203 -14.37 -4.85 15.96
C GLN A 203 -14.79 -3.43 15.58
N ARG A 204 -13.87 -2.46 15.63
CA ARG A 204 -14.16 -1.07 15.20
C ARG A 204 -14.65 -1.00 13.76
N TRP A 205 -13.94 -1.64 12.83
CA TRP A 205 -14.34 -1.70 11.42
C TRP A 205 -15.67 -2.42 11.23
N ARG A 206 -15.88 -3.55 11.90
CA ARG A 206 -17.14 -4.31 11.84
C ARG A 206 -18.33 -3.50 12.36
N ALA A 207 -18.15 -2.76 13.46
CA ALA A 207 -19.17 -1.89 14.04
C ALA A 207 -19.62 -0.79 13.07
N ALA A 208 -18.72 -0.31 12.21
CA ALA A 208 -19.03 0.65 11.15
C ALA A 208 -19.64 0.01 9.88
N GLY A 209 -19.97 -1.27 9.89
CA GLY A 209 -20.63 -1.95 8.78
C GLY A 209 -19.73 -2.59 7.75
N TRP A 210 -18.41 -2.64 7.97
CA TRP A 210 -17.44 -3.27 7.08
C TRP A 210 -17.35 -4.78 7.28
N ARG A 211 -16.97 -5.49 6.24
CA ARG A 211 -16.36 -6.82 6.38
C ARG A 211 -14.90 -6.65 6.77
N VAL A 212 -14.40 -7.58 7.56
CA VAL A 212 -13.00 -7.56 7.99
C VAL A 212 -12.39 -8.94 7.76
N SER A 213 -11.23 -8.96 7.14
CA SER A 213 -10.33 -10.11 7.07
C SER A 213 -9.00 -9.73 7.72
N GLN A 214 -8.41 -10.65 8.45
CA GLN A 214 -7.08 -10.48 9.03
C GLN A 214 -6.09 -11.36 8.26
N ILE A 215 -4.94 -10.79 7.94
CA ILE A 215 -3.83 -11.44 7.27
C ILE A 215 -2.70 -11.52 8.28
N ALA A 216 -2.35 -12.73 8.72
CA ALA A 216 -1.43 -12.94 9.82
C ALA A 216 0.02 -12.60 9.42
N ASP A 217 0.39 -12.88 8.19
CA ASP A 217 1.67 -12.46 7.61
C ASP A 217 1.42 -11.70 6.29
N GLY A 218 1.46 -10.38 6.38
CA GLY A 218 1.34 -9.48 5.23
C GLY A 218 2.56 -9.46 4.31
N ASN A 219 3.57 -10.26 4.62
CA ASN A 219 4.73 -10.50 3.77
C ASN A 219 4.77 -11.93 3.21
N ASP A 220 3.71 -12.72 3.43
CA ASP A 220 3.48 -14.00 2.74
C ASP A 220 2.61 -13.76 1.50
N ALA A 221 3.21 -13.90 0.31
CA ALA A 221 2.53 -13.69 -0.97
C ALA A 221 1.33 -14.64 -1.16
N ALA A 222 1.39 -15.88 -0.66
CA ALA A 222 0.30 -16.85 -0.79
C ALA A 222 -0.89 -16.48 0.09
N GLU A 223 -0.65 -16.00 1.31
CA GLU A 223 -1.71 -15.52 2.21
C GLU A 223 -2.38 -14.26 1.64
N LEU A 224 -1.59 -13.31 1.14
CA LEU A 224 -2.08 -12.09 0.49
C LEU A 224 -2.92 -12.40 -0.76
N LEU A 225 -2.43 -13.21 -1.69
CA LEU A 225 -3.17 -13.60 -2.89
C LEU A 225 -4.49 -14.31 -2.54
N THR A 226 -4.47 -15.16 -1.51
CA THR A 226 -5.69 -15.81 -1.02
C THR A 226 -6.70 -14.79 -0.48
N ALA A 227 -6.25 -13.83 0.32
CA ALA A 227 -7.11 -12.80 0.90
C ALA A 227 -7.66 -11.85 -0.18
N LEU A 228 -6.82 -11.40 -1.09
CA LEU A 228 -7.19 -10.51 -2.19
C LEU A 228 -8.11 -11.22 -3.20
N GLY A 229 -7.92 -12.51 -3.48
CA GLY A 229 -8.84 -13.29 -4.28
C GLY A 229 -10.27 -13.38 -3.71
N ASN A 230 -10.41 -13.27 -2.39
CA ASN A 230 -11.72 -13.26 -1.71
C ASN A 230 -12.44 -11.91 -1.74
N VAL A 231 -11.85 -10.87 -2.31
CA VAL A 231 -12.44 -9.53 -2.45
C VAL A 231 -13.78 -9.56 -3.19
N GLN A 232 -13.97 -10.49 -4.13
CA GLN A 232 -15.26 -10.72 -4.80
C GLN A 232 -16.41 -11.00 -3.82
N GLY A 233 -16.12 -11.66 -2.69
CA GLY A 233 -17.13 -11.92 -1.66
C GLY A 233 -17.69 -10.66 -1.00
N SER A 234 -16.95 -9.55 -0.94
CA SER A 234 -17.42 -8.28 -0.39
C SER A 234 -18.51 -7.66 -1.25
N ARG A 235 -18.35 -7.73 -2.57
CA ARG A 235 -19.34 -7.24 -3.51
C ARG A 235 -20.67 -7.98 -3.37
N ARG A 236 -20.63 -9.31 -3.22
CA ARG A 236 -21.83 -10.13 -2.99
C ARG A 236 -22.50 -9.79 -1.66
N ALA A 237 -21.73 -9.49 -0.63
CA ALA A 237 -22.23 -9.11 0.69
C ALA A 237 -22.76 -7.66 0.75
N GLY A 238 -22.52 -6.84 -0.29
CA GLY A 238 -22.94 -5.44 -0.32
C GLY A 238 -22.25 -4.56 0.71
N LYS A 239 -21.00 -4.88 1.14
CA LYS A 239 -20.28 -4.18 2.20
C LYS A 239 -18.84 -3.87 1.77
N PRO A 240 -18.24 -2.74 2.19
CA PRO A 240 -16.82 -2.50 2.02
C PRO A 240 -15.98 -3.53 2.80
N LEU A 241 -14.73 -3.71 2.40
CA LEU A 241 -13.81 -4.68 3.00
C LEU A 241 -12.60 -3.99 3.59
N ALA A 242 -12.26 -4.31 4.84
CA ALA A 242 -10.98 -3.99 5.45
C ALA A 242 -10.13 -5.27 5.55
N LEU A 243 -8.92 -5.19 5.02
CA LEU A 243 -7.88 -6.21 5.18
C LEU A 243 -6.90 -5.68 6.22
N LEU A 244 -6.90 -6.25 7.43
CA LEU A 244 -5.93 -5.94 8.47
C LEU A 244 -4.70 -6.80 8.21
N THR A 245 -3.65 -6.19 7.70
CA THR A 245 -2.49 -6.87 7.13
C THR A 245 -1.29 -6.65 8.04
N HIS A 246 -0.90 -7.67 8.80
CA HIS A 246 0.24 -7.59 9.70
C HIS A 246 1.54 -7.71 8.91
N THR A 247 2.23 -6.60 8.71
CA THR A 247 3.49 -6.53 7.96
C THR A 247 4.68 -6.38 8.89
N CYS A 248 5.86 -6.78 8.40
CA CYS A 248 7.12 -6.54 9.07
C CYS A 248 7.74 -5.22 8.53
N PRO A 249 7.79 -4.14 9.32
CA PRO A 249 8.47 -2.92 8.88
C PRO A 249 9.96 -3.22 8.68
N GLY A 250 10.53 -2.75 7.57
CA GLY A 250 11.93 -3.03 7.23
C GLY A 250 12.19 -4.43 6.64
N LYS A 251 11.13 -5.14 6.22
CA LYS A 251 11.18 -6.53 5.74
C LYS A 251 12.30 -6.80 4.74
N GLY A 252 13.07 -7.84 5.02
CA GLY A 252 14.17 -8.32 4.18
C GLY A 252 15.53 -7.73 4.52
N VAL A 253 15.59 -6.74 5.42
CA VAL A 253 16.83 -6.12 5.91
C VAL A 253 16.91 -6.30 7.42
N SER A 254 17.73 -7.23 7.88
CA SER A 254 17.73 -7.72 9.27
C SER A 254 17.88 -6.65 10.33
N PHE A 255 18.66 -5.60 10.05
CA PHE A 255 18.89 -4.50 10.99
C PHE A 255 17.83 -3.39 10.94
N MET A 256 16.79 -3.55 10.10
CA MET A 256 15.65 -2.63 9.99
C MET A 256 14.35 -3.26 10.49
N GLU A 257 14.25 -4.59 10.45
CA GLU A 257 13.02 -5.29 10.81
C GLU A 257 12.59 -4.94 12.25
N HIS A 258 11.32 -4.54 12.38
CA HIS A 258 10.66 -4.17 13.66
C HIS A 258 11.28 -2.99 14.43
N ASP A 259 12.22 -2.26 13.85
CA ASP A 259 12.82 -1.08 14.49
C ASP A 259 12.19 0.21 13.98
N TYR A 260 11.38 0.87 14.84
CA TYR A 260 10.68 2.12 14.50
C TYR A 260 11.62 3.28 14.16
N HIS A 261 12.90 3.25 14.59
CA HIS A 261 13.86 4.27 14.23
C HIS A 261 14.08 4.38 12.70
N TRP A 262 13.79 3.29 11.97
CA TRP A 262 13.83 3.28 10.52
C TRP A 262 12.56 3.82 9.85
N HIS A 263 11.57 4.26 10.62
CA HIS A 263 10.36 4.83 10.03
C HIS A 263 10.68 6.00 9.09
N GLY A 264 11.48 6.98 9.53
CA GLY A 264 11.82 8.17 8.73
C GLY A 264 13.33 8.48 8.67
N ARG A 265 14.19 7.53 9.04
CA ARG A 265 15.63 7.70 9.06
C ARG A 265 16.24 7.41 7.69
N PRO A 266 17.08 8.32 7.12
CA PRO A 266 17.80 8.04 5.88
C PRO A 266 18.86 6.95 6.08
N LEU A 267 19.15 6.21 4.99
CA LEU A 267 20.25 5.25 4.96
C LEU A 267 21.58 5.96 4.64
N SER A 268 22.65 5.57 5.34
CA SER A 268 24.01 5.84 4.89
C SER A 268 24.39 4.91 3.72
N GLU A 269 25.42 5.26 2.96
CA GLU A 269 25.92 4.43 1.86
C GLU A 269 26.36 3.03 2.33
N ALA A 270 27.00 2.94 3.50
CA ALA A 270 27.41 1.68 4.10
C ALA A 270 26.20 0.80 4.49
N GLU A 271 25.15 1.40 5.06
CA GLU A 271 23.91 0.69 5.39
C GLU A 271 23.18 0.22 4.14
N ALA A 272 23.13 1.04 3.10
CA ALA A 272 22.57 0.64 1.80
C ALA A 272 23.32 -0.54 1.18
N GLY A 273 24.66 -0.52 1.22
CA GLY A 273 25.49 -1.63 0.76
C GLY A 273 25.21 -2.93 1.52
N ARG A 274 25.08 -2.85 2.85
CA ARG A 274 24.71 -4.03 3.69
C ARG A 274 23.31 -4.54 3.35
N ALA A 275 22.31 -3.66 3.24
CA ALA A 275 20.94 -4.03 2.89
C ALA A 275 20.87 -4.73 1.52
N LEU A 276 21.57 -4.19 0.52
CA LEU A 276 21.65 -4.78 -0.82
C LEU A 276 22.34 -6.14 -0.83
N ALA A 277 23.34 -6.35 0.03
CA ALA A 277 24.01 -7.64 0.19
C ALA A 277 23.06 -8.69 0.79
N GLU A 278 22.29 -8.35 1.82
CA GLU A 278 21.28 -9.24 2.41
C GLU A 278 20.18 -9.62 1.38
N LEU A 279 19.72 -8.66 0.58
CA LEU A 279 18.71 -8.86 -0.48
C LEU A 279 19.25 -9.60 -1.71
N GLY A 280 20.56 -9.72 -1.88
CA GLY A 280 21.18 -10.47 -2.96
C GLY A 280 21.60 -11.89 -2.59
N ALA A 281 21.62 -12.22 -1.28
CA ALA A 281 21.98 -13.54 -0.76
C ALA A 281 20.79 -14.51 -0.67
N ARG A 282 19.60 -14.10 -1.06
CA ARG A 282 18.35 -14.88 -1.00
C ARG A 282 17.93 -15.38 -2.35
#